data_5b0ac63171a41d1352f7e87e3109dd95
#
_entry.id   5b0ac63171a41d1352f7e87e3109dd95
#
_cell.length_a   1.000
_cell.length_b   1.000
_cell.length_c   1.000
_cell.angle_alpha   90.00
_cell.angle_beta   90.00
_cell.angle_gamma   90.00
#
_symmetry.space_group_name_H-M   'P 1'
#
loop_
_entity.id
_entity.type
_entity.pdbx_description
1 polymer ?
#
loop_
_entity_poly.entity_id
_entity_poly.type
_entity_poly.pdbx_seq_one_letter_code
_entity_poly.pdbx_strand_id
1 'polypeptide(L)'
;LTPRVRDHRCSYVRSLETLRMAKKLQPNVVTKSSVMLGLGESEREVDQAMDDLREYGVDVVTFGQYLRPTLKHLPVKEHVTPARFAALEQRAQKKGFLYVASGPLVRSSYKAAEYYIAGMLRQRSELEAARASLAMQQENQKA
;
A
#
# COMPACT_ATOMS: atom_id res chain seq x y z
N LEU A 1 4.44 16.13 -9.84
CA LEU A 1 2.98 16.30 -9.71
C LEU A 1 2.55 16.83 -8.33
N THR A 2 3.18 16.39 -7.25
CA THR A 2 2.76 16.69 -5.87
C THR A 2 2.40 18.18 -5.60
N PRO A 3 3.19 19.19 -5.99
CA PRO A 3 2.86 20.58 -5.70
C PRO A 3 1.58 21.10 -6.37
N ARG A 4 1.09 20.38 -7.41
CA ARG A 4 -0.10 20.79 -8.18
C ARG A 4 -1.36 20.03 -7.76
N VAL A 5 -1.21 18.84 -7.17
CA VAL A 5 -2.32 17.92 -6.88
C VAL A 5 -2.63 17.78 -5.39
N ARG A 6 -1.72 18.20 -4.51
CA ARG A 6 -1.87 18.06 -3.06
C ARG A 6 -1.83 19.44 -2.37
N ASP A 7 -2.48 19.52 -1.22
CA ASP A 7 -2.33 20.67 -0.33
C ASP A 7 -0.85 20.86 0.01
N HIS A 8 -0.36 22.09 0.00
CA HIS A 8 1.05 22.42 0.27
C HIS A 8 1.55 21.92 1.65
N ARG A 9 0.63 21.73 2.60
CA ARG A 9 0.92 21.16 3.93
C ARG A 9 1.13 19.65 3.91
N CYS A 10 0.66 18.96 2.86
CA CYS A 10 0.73 17.51 2.68
C CYS A 10 1.80 17.16 1.65
N SER A 11 3.08 17.28 2.00
CA SER A 11 4.17 16.91 1.10
C SER A 11 4.25 15.39 0.92
N TYR A 12 4.81 14.96 -0.21
CA TYR A 12 5.07 13.57 -0.52
C TYR A 12 5.92 12.89 0.56
N VAL A 13 7.05 13.50 0.90
CA VAL A 13 7.99 12.99 1.91
C VAL A 13 7.33 12.86 3.28
N ARG A 14 6.56 13.87 3.73
CA ARG A 14 5.82 13.78 5.01
C ARG A 14 4.89 12.59 5.06
N SER A 15 4.22 12.27 3.96
CA SER A 15 3.31 11.10 3.91
C SER A 15 4.09 9.80 4.11
N LEU A 16 5.25 9.68 3.47
CA LEU A 16 6.13 8.52 3.64
C LEU A 16 6.68 8.42 5.07
N GLU A 17 7.15 9.53 5.63
CA GLU A 17 7.65 9.59 7.00
C GLU A 17 6.59 9.23 8.04
N THR A 18 5.34 9.64 7.83
CA THR A 18 4.22 9.27 8.70
C THR A 18 4.02 7.76 8.74
N LEU A 19 4.07 7.09 7.59
CA LEU A 19 3.95 5.64 7.49
C LEU A 19 5.14 4.92 8.15
N ARG A 20 6.35 5.43 7.94
CA ARG A 20 7.56 4.91 8.60
C ARG A 20 7.50 5.09 10.12
N MET A 21 7.00 6.23 10.59
CA MET A 21 6.85 6.48 12.02
C MET A 21 5.85 5.51 12.66
N ALA A 22 4.73 5.23 12.00
CA ALA A 22 3.77 4.23 12.48
C ALA A 22 4.44 2.86 12.67
N LYS A 23 5.26 2.42 11.70
CA LYS A 23 6.05 1.18 11.80
C LYS A 23 7.08 1.20 12.94
N LYS A 24 7.73 2.35 13.17
CA LYS A 24 8.70 2.49 14.28
C LYS A 24 8.02 2.39 15.65
N LEU A 25 6.85 2.99 15.79
CA LEU A 25 6.08 2.96 17.04
C LEU A 25 5.44 1.59 17.30
N GLN A 26 5.00 0.93 16.25
CA GLN A 26 4.40 -0.40 16.34
C GLN A 26 4.85 -1.27 15.14
N PRO A 27 5.92 -2.06 15.30
CA PRO A 27 6.53 -2.81 14.20
C PRO A 27 5.58 -3.78 13.46
N ASN A 28 4.56 -4.28 14.16
CA ASN A 28 3.58 -5.23 13.60
C ASN A 28 2.40 -4.56 12.89
N VAL A 29 2.30 -3.22 12.90
CA VAL A 29 1.22 -2.53 12.19
C VAL A 29 1.35 -2.73 10.69
N VAL A 30 0.23 -3.02 10.02
CA VAL A 30 0.17 -3.04 8.56
C VAL A 30 -0.09 -1.62 8.05
N THR A 31 0.82 -1.13 7.21
CA THR A 31 0.70 0.20 6.61
C THR A 31 0.23 0.11 5.16
N LYS A 32 -0.61 1.06 4.77
CA LYS A 32 -1.23 1.10 3.45
C LYS A 32 -1.10 2.49 2.82
N SER A 33 -0.83 2.51 1.52
CA SER A 33 -0.90 3.72 0.70
C SER A 33 -1.81 3.51 -0.52
N SER A 34 -2.37 4.60 -1.02
CA SER A 34 -3.23 4.60 -2.21
C SER A 34 -2.69 5.62 -3.21
N VAL A 35 -2.56 5.21 -4.45
CA VAL A 35 -2.11 6.04 -5.57
C VAL A 35 -3.23 6.19 -6.58
N MET A 36 -3.60 7.42 -6.91
CA MET A 36 -4.54 7.71 -7.99
C MET A 36 -3.78 8.06 -9.25
N LEU A 37 -4.18 7.45 -10.37
CA LEU A 37 -3.55 7.58 -11.69
C LEU A 37 -4.45 8.33 -12.66
N GLY A 38 -3.83 8.94 -13.68
CA GLY A 38 -4.52 9.71 -14.73
C GLY A 38 -4.44 11.23 -14.51
N LEU A 39 -3.49 11.71 -13.73
CA LEU A 39 -3.19 13.13 -13.49
C LEU A 39 -2.01 13.63 -14.33
N GLY A 40 -1.39 12.77 -15.16
CA GLY A 40 -0.26 13.09 -16.04
C GLY A 40 1.08 12.61 -15.48
N GLU A 41 1.05 11.64 -14.55
CA GLU A 41 2.25 10.94 -14.06
C GLU A 41 2.83 10.04 -15.15
N SER A 42 4.15 9.95 -15.19
CA SER A 42 4.88 9.01 -16.02
C SER A 42 4.99 7.63 -15.36
N GLU A 43 5.21 6.59 -16.16
CA GLU A 43 5.48 5.23 -15.64
C GLU A 43 6.66 5.23 -14.65
N ARG A 44 7.71 6.00 -14.96
CA ARG A 44 8.89 6.13 -14.09
C ARG A 44 8.57 6.74 -12.74
N GLU A 45 7.70 7.77 -12.71
CA GLU A 45 7.27 8.38 -11.44
C GLU A 45 6.45 7.41 -10.59
N VAL A 46 5.61 6.59 -11.23
CA VAL A 46 4.83 5.55 -10.53
C VAL A 46 5.74 4.45 -9.99
N ASP A 47 6.73 4.00 -10.78
CA ASP A 47 7.70 3.01 -10.33
C ASP A 47 8.57 3.52 -9.18
N GLN A 48 9.02 4.78 -9.25
CA GLN A 48 9.75 5.42 -8.16
C GLN A 48 8.90 5.53 -6.89
N ALA A 49 7.62 5.89 -7.03
CA ALA A 49 6.71 5.95 -5.89
C ALA A 49 6.51 4.58 -5.21
N MET A 50 6.48 3.50 -5.99
CA MET A 50 6.46 2.14 -5.43
C MET A 50 7.74 1.80 -4.68
N ASP A 51 8.90 2.16 -5.23
CA ASP A 51 10.20 1.92 -4.58
C ASP A 51 10.30 2.71 -3.27
N ASP A 52 9.95 3.99 -3.29
CA ASP A 52 9.91 4.82 -2.09
C ASP A 52 8.97 4.23 -1.02
N LEU A 53 7.76 3.81 -1.39
CA LEU A 53 6.82 3.19 -0.47
C LEU A 53 7.41 1.91 0.17
N ARG A 54 8.11 1.07 -0.61
CA ARG A 54 8.78 -0.13 -0.08
C ARG A 54 9.94 0.21 0.85
N GLU A 55 10.77 1.21 0.50
CA GLU A 55 11.88 1.69 1.34
C GLU A 55 11.38 2.20 2.70
N TYR A 56 10.21 2.84 2.71
CA TYR A 56 9.55 3.32 3.95
C TYR A 56 8.74 2.24 4.69
N GLY A 57 8.79 0.98 4.23
CA GLY A 57 8.19 -0.16 4.90
C GLY A 57 6.68 -0.29 4.72
N VAL A 58 6.12 0.27 3.65
CA VAL A 58 4.68 0.16 3.36
C VAL A 58 4.36 -1.25 2.87
N ASP A 59 3.37 -1.88 3.49
CA ASP A 59 2.99 -3.27 3.21
C ASP A 59 1.99 -3.38 2.06
N VAL A 60 1.06 -2.43 1.95
CA VAL A 60 -0.07 -2.50 1.03
C VAL A 60 -0.13 -1.27 0.14
N VAL A 61 -0.31 -1.49 -1.15
CA VAL A 61 -0.55 -0.41 -2.10
C VAL A 61 -1.80 -0.66 -2.92
N THR A 62 -2.55 0.41 -3.20
CA THR A 62 -3.70 0.36 -4.11
C THR A 62 -3.56 1.40 -5.20
N PHE A 63 -3.92 1.02 -6.44
CA PHE A 63 -3.94 1.91 -7.60
C PHE A 63 -5.36 2.05 -8.11
N GLY A 64 -5.83 3.29 -8.27
CA GLY A 64 -7.15 3.59 -8.79
C GLY A 64 -7.14 4.73 -9.79
N GLN A 65 -8.16 4.81 -10.64
CA GLN A 65 -8.33 5.93 -11.59
C GLN A 65 -8.74 7.20 -10.84
N TYR A 66 -8.05 8.29 -11.10
CA TYR A 66 -8.52 9.61 -10.70
C TYR A 66 -9.78 9.98 -11.48
N LEU A 67 -10.84 10.33 -10.77
CA LEU A 67 -12.06 10.88 -11.34
C LEU A 67 -12.23 12.31 -10.82
N ARG A 68 -12.47 13.25 -11.73
CA ARG A 68 -12.62 14.66 -11.37
C ARG A 68 -13.91 14.89 -10.57
N PRO A 69 -13.84 15.29 -9.29
CA PRO A 69 -15.06 15.44 -8.47
C PRO A 69 -15.95 16.62 -8.91
N THR A 70 -15.34 17.76 -9.25
CA THR A 70 -16.03 18.96 -9.74
C THR A 70 -15.13 19.73 -10.74
N LEU A 71 -15.69 20.68 -11.46
CA LEU A 71 -14.96 21.53 -12.40
C LEU A 71 -13.83 22.36 -11.76
N LYS A 72 -13.86 22.54 -10.45
CA LYS A 72 -12.80 23.24 -9.69
C LYS A 72 -11.55 22.37 -9.45
N HIS A 73 -11.66 21.05 -9.61
CA HIS A 73 -10.54 20.11 -9.45
C HIS A 73 -9.77 19.95 -10.77
N LEU A 74 -8.60 19.34 -10.69
CA LEU A 74 -7.77 19.08 -11.85
C LEU A 74 -8.52 18.21 -12.88
N PRO A 75 -8.37 18.49 -14.18
CA PRO A 75 -8.94 17.63 -15.20
C PRO A 75 -8.23 16.26 -15.22
N VAL A 76 -8.97 15.23 -15.58
CA VAL A 76 -8.39 13.93 -15.91
C VAL A 76 -7.50 14.11 -17.13
N LYS A 77 -6.24 13.71 -17.05
CA LYS A 77 -5.28 13.78 -18.16
C LYS A 77 -5.32 12.52 -19.01
N GLU A 78 -5.58 11.39 -18.36
CA GLU A 78 -5.61 10.08 -19.02
C GLU A 78 -6.59 9.15 -18.31
N HIS A 79 -7.33 8.36 -19.07
CA HIS A 79 -8.04 7.19 -18.55
C HIS A 79 -7.15 5.96 -18.72
N VAL A 80 -6.60 5.50 -17.62
CA VAL A 80 -5.67 4.36 -17.59
C VAL A 80 -6.41 3.08 -17.96
N THR A 81 -5.87 2.32 -18.90
CA THR A 81 -6.49 1.08 -19.38
C THR A 81 -6.44 -0.04 -18.32
N PRO A 82 -7.40 -0.98 -18.33
CA PRO A 82 -7.36 -2.16 -17.43
C PRO A 82 -6.07 -2.97 -17.58
N ALA A 83 -5.53 -3.10 -18.78
CA ALA A 83 -4.27 -3.79 -19.05
C ALA A 83 -3.08 -3.11 -18.32
N ARG A 84 -3.06 -1.78 -18.29
CA ARG A 84 -2.03 -1.01 -17.58
C ARG A 84 -2.17 -1.14 -16.06
N PHE A 85 -3.39 -1.19 -15.54
CA PHE A 85 -3.64 -1.50 -14.13
C PHE A 85 -3.13 -2.92 -13.77
N ALA A 86 -3.39 -3.92 -14.62
CA ALA A 86 -2.90 -5.28 -14.42
C ALA A 86 -1.35 -5.35 -14.43
N ALA A 87 -0.70 -4.63 -15.35
CA ALA A 87 0.75 -4.53 -15.40
C ALA A 87 1.33 -3.87 -14.14
N LEU A 88 0.70 -2.83 -13.63
CA LEU A 88 1.08 -2.17 -12.38
C LEU A 88 0.97 -3.12 -11.18
N GLU A 89 -0.11 -3.89 -11.11
CA GLU A 89 -0.30 -4.90 -10.05
C GLU A 89 0.84 -5.91 -10.03
N GLN A 90 1.20 -6.47 -11.19
CA GLN A 90 2.31 -7.41 -11.31
C GLN A 90 3.65 -6.79 -10.89
N ARG A 91 3.92 -5.53 -11.30
CA ARG A 91 5.15 -4.82 -10.90
C ARG A 91 5.21 -4.60 -9.40
N ALA A 92 4.12 -4.16 -8.79
CA ALA A 92 4.03 -3.95 -7.35
C ALA A 92 4.21 -5.26 -6.57
N GLN A 93 3.61 -6.37 -7.02
CA GLN A 93 3.82 -7.68 -6.43
C GLN A 93 5.30 -8.10 -6.47
N LYS A 94 5.97 -7.90 -7.61
CA LYS A 94 7.42 -8.17 -7.75
C LYS A 94 8.29 -7.31 -6.83
N LYS A 95 7.85 -6.09 -6.50
CA LYS A 95 8.51 -5.22 -5.52
C LYS A 95 8.29 -5.64 -4.06
N GLY A 96 7.52 -6.70 -3.81
CA GLY A 96 7.34 -7.31 -2.50
C GLY A 96 6.30 -6.63 -1.60
N PHE A 97 5.32 -5.94 -2.17
CA PHE A 97 4.15 -5.54 -1.39
C PHE A 97 3.36 -6.77 -0.91
N LEU A 98 2.94 -6.74 0.34
CA LEU A 98 2.16 -7.82 0.96
C LEU A 98 0.80 -8.02 0.27
N TYR A 99 0.18 -6.92 -0.13
CA TYR A 99 -1.05 -6.93 -0.89
C TYR A 99 -1.08 -5.74 -1.88
N VAL A 100 -1.62 -6.01 -3.06
CA VAL A 100 -1.83 -5.01 -4.12
C VAL A 100 -3.25 -5.13 -4.63
N ALA A 101 -3.93 -4.00 -4.79
CA ALA A 101 -5.17 -3.93 -5.56
C ALA A 101 -5.02 -2.83 -6.62
N SER A 102 -5.31 -3.16 -7.86
CA SER A 102 -5.11 -2.26 -8.99
C SER A 102 -6.28 -2.37 -9.96
N GLY A 103 -6.90 -1.23 -10.27
CA GLY A 103 -8.02 -1.19 -11.20
C GLY A 103 -8.75 0.15 -11.21
N PRO A 104 -9.52 0.44 -12.28
CA PRO A 104 -10.16 1.75 -12.45
C PRO A 104 -11.16 2.08 -11.34
N LEU A 105 -11.79 1.08 -10.73
CA LEU A 105 -12.77 1.23 -9.64
C LEU A 105 -12.18 1.05 -8.24
N VAL A 106 -10.89 0.74 -8.14
CA VAL A 106 -10.22 0.61 -6.85
C VAL A 106 -10.16 1.97 -6.15
N ARG A 107 -10.48 1.98 -4.86
CA ARG A 107 -10.42 3.16 -3.98
C ARG A 107 -9.66 2.82 -2.70
N SER A 108 -9.25 3.85 -1.96
CA SER A 108 -8.56 3.69 -0.68
C SER A 108 -9.38 2.89 0.36
N SER A 109 -10.70 2.92 0.27
CA SER A 109 -11.65 2.20 1.12
C SER A 109 -12.12 0.86 0.53
N TYR A 110 -11.40 0.27 -0.42
CA TYR A 110 -11.81 -0.98 -1.06
C TYR A 110 -11.83 -2.13 -0.05
N LYS A 111 -13.02 -2.62 0.26
CA LYS A 111 -13.28 -3.60 1.33
C LYS A 111 -12.54 -4.92 1.20
N ALA A 112 -12.34 -5.41 -0.03
CA ALA A 112 -11.64 -6.68 -0.25
C ALA A 112 -10.18 -6.64 0.30
N ALA A 113 -9.50 -5.49 0.23
CA ALA A 113 -8.18 -5.33 0.82
C ALA A 113 -8.21 -5.43 2.34
N GLU A 114 -9.25 -4.89 2.98
CA GLU A 114 -9.41 -4.92 4.45
C GLU A 114 -9.66 -6.35 4.96
N TYR A 115 -10.52 -7.11 4.29
CA TYR A 115 -10.78 -8.52 4.63
C TYR A 115 -9.55 -9.41 4.42
N TYR A 116 -8.82 -9.21 3.32
CA TYR A 116 -7.59 -9.96 3.05
C TYR A 116 -6.52 -9.67 4.10
N ILE A 117 -6.30 -8.40 4.43
CA ILE A 117 -5.35 -7.98 5.47
C ILE A 117 -5.75 -8.56 6.84
N ALA A 118 -7.03 -8.49 7.20
CA ALA A 118 -7.53 -9.07 8.44
C ALA A 118 -7.29 -10.59 8.51
N GLY A 119 -7.51 -11.29 7.40
CA GLY A 119 -7.22 -12.72 7.29
C GLY A 119 -5.74 -13.04 7.47
N MET A 120 -4.86 -12.29 6.82
CA MET A 120 -3.41 -12.46 6.95
C MET A 120 -2.90 -12.15 8.36
N LEU A 121 -3.44 -11.13 9.02
CA LEU A 121 -3.08 -10.80 10.40
C LEU A 121 -3.47 -11.92 11.37
N ARG A 122 -4.64 -12.53 11.18
CA ARG A 122 -5.06 -13.70 11.96
C ARG A 122 -4.13 -14.88 11.76
N GLN A 123 -3.81 -15.25 10.52
CA GLN A 123 -2.88 -16.35 10.23
C GLN A 123 -1.49 -16.10 10.83
N ARG A 124 -1.00 -14.87 10.78
CA ARG A 124 0.30 -14.51 11.37
C ARG A 124 0.27 -14.65 12.89
N SER A 125 -0.78 -14.15 13.55
CA SER A 125 -0.97 -14.28 15.01
C SER A 125 -1.07 -15.74 15.43
N GLU A 126 -1.79 -16.58 14.71
CA GLU A 126 -1.90 -18.01 14.97
C GLU A 126 -0.56 -18.74 14.80
N LEU A 127 0.22 -18.38 13.77
CA LEU A 127 1.57 -18.92 13.54
C LEU A 127 2.56 -18.50 14.64
N GLU A 128 2.50 -17.27 15.09
CA GLU A 128 3.34 -16.75 16.19
C GLU A 128 2.97 -17.45 17.52
N ALA A 129 1.69 -17.63 17.80
CA ALA A 129 1.22 -18.35 18.96
C ALA A 129 1.63 -19.84 18.95
N ALA A 130 1.53 -20.49 17.79
CA ALA A 130 1.95 -21.88 17.63
C ALA A 130 3.48 -22.05 17.81
N ARG A 131 4.28 -21.12 17.28
CA ARG A 131 5.74 -21.10 17.48
C ARG A 131 6.12 -20.90 18.94
N ALA A 132 5.46 -19.99 19.64
CA ALA A 132 5.68 -19.75 21.08
C ALA A 132 5.34 -21.00 21.92
N SER A 133 4.23 -21.68 21.61
CA SER A 133 3.82 -22.92 22.27
C SER A 133 4.83 -24.05 22.06
N LEU A 134 5.35 -24.22 20.84
CA LEU A 134 6.38 -25.22 20.53
C LEU A 134 7.71 -24.94 21.25
N ALA A 135 8.11 -23.67 21.34
CA ALA A 135 9.32 -23.29 22.06
C ALA A 135 9.22 -23.61 23.56
N MET A 136 8.08 -23.31 24.20
CA MET A 136 7.82 -23.68 25.60
C MET A 136 7.84 -25.18 25.84
N GLN A 137 7.29 -25.98 24.91
CA GLN A 137 7.31 -27.43 25.02
C GLN A 137 8.74 -28.02 24.94
N GLN A 138 9.59 -27.44 24.09
CA GLN A 138 11.00 -27.85 23.95
C GLN A 138 11.85 -27.49 25.18
N GLU A 139 11.57 -26.37 25.82
CA GLU A 139 12.24 -25.98 27.07
C GLU A 139 11.85 -26.90 28.23
N ASN A 140 10.57 -27.25 28.35
CA ASN A 140 10.08 -28.18 29.39
C ASN A 140 10.57 -29.64 29.21
N GLN A 141 10.99 -30.05 28.02
CA GLN A 141 11.57 -31.39 27.78
C GLN A 141 13.08 -31.47 28.03
N LYS A 142 13.74 -30.30 28.22
CA LYS A 142 15.18 -30.22 28.50
C LYS A 142 15.49 -30.01 30.00
N ALA A 143 14.46 -29.74 30.79
CA ALA A 143 14.56 -29.60 32.25
C ALA A 143 14.24 -30.91 32.94
#